data_f109f032d2dab1e70f944a5fa421fa1e
#
_entry.id   f109f032d2dab1e70f944a5fa421fa1e
#
_cell.length_a   1.000
_cell.length_b   1.000
_cell.length_c   1.000
_cell.angle_alpha   90.00
_cell.angle_beta   90.00
_cell.angle_gamma   90.00
#
_symmetry.space_group_name_H-M   'P 1'
#
loop_
_entity.id
_entity.type
_entity.pdbx_description
1 polymer ?
#
loop_
_entity_poly.entity_id
_entity_poly.type
_entity_poly.pdbx_seq_one_letter_code
_entity_poly.pdbx_strand_id
1 'polypeptide(L)'
;MAIKKETVVIGGHLKLREYGSGLPFQKVGLVSTIQHATETNTLTLNDTTTPQGGEYDSLDRVTSVTLTISFREIFTWVLAALVWGSATEVAAATHTAEVKRAGVDGTIALDHMPLTISGVSNEAGTTDFDEDDDWIMTGSGIQVVPGGALEAAIIAAGTTPYNVSVDYSSAAVDVIEALTNSGKTFEFL
;
A
#
# COMPACT_ATOMS: atom_id res chain seq x y z
N MET A 1 -49.46 -1.67 19.03
CA MET A 1 -48.89 -1.03 17.81
C MET A 1 -47.96 -2.04 17.18
N ALA A 2 -48.22 -2.52 15.97
CA ALA A 2 -47.34 -3.49 15.33
C ALA A 2 -46.12 -2.74 14.74
N ILE A 3 -44.92 -3.12 15.16
CA ILE A 3 -43.69 -2.58 14.61
C ILE A 3 -43.52 -3.21 13.22
N LYS A 4 -43.68 -2.43 12.16
CA LYS A 4 -43.42 -2.85 10.80
C LYS A 4 -41.88 -2.91 10.61
N LYS A 5 -41.36 -4.11 10.47
CA LYS A 5 -39.94 -4.31 10.20
C LYS A 5 -39.74 -4.10 8.70
N GLU A 6 -39.13 -2.99 8.33
CA GLU A 6 -38.73 -2.71 6.93
C GLU A 6 -37.26 -3.11 6.76
N THR A 7 -37.02 -4.05 5.86
CA THR A 7 -35.65 -4.40 5.47
C THR A 7 -35.34 -3.68 4.16
N VAL A 8 -34.37 -2.77 4.19
CA VAL A 8 -33.91 -2.06 3.01
C VAL A 8 -32.58 -2.67 2.58
N VAL A 9 -32.49 -3.13 1.34
CA VAL A 9 -31.22 -3.53 0.72
C VAL A 9 -30.73 -2.35 -0.08
N ILE A 10 -29.60 -1.77 0.34
CA ILE A 10 -28.98 -0.63 -0.32
C ILE A 10 -27.75 -1.14 -1.06
N GLY A 11 -27.69 -0.92 -2.37
CA GLY A 11 -26.50 -1.12 -3.20
C GLY A 11 -26.02 0.22 -3.76
N GLY A 12 -24.73 0.36 -3.93
CA GLY A 12 -24.16 1.60 -4.48
C GLY A 12 -22.65 1.57 -4.60
N HIS A 13 -22.11 2.65 -5.10
CA HIS A 13 -20.66 2.86 -5.18
C HIS A 13 -20.27 3.98 -4.21
N LEU A 14 -19.36 3.70 -3.32
CA LEU A 14 -18.75 4.74 -2.50
C LEU A 14 -17.78 5.56 -3.37
N LYS A 15 -17.89 6.88 -3.25
CA LYS A 15 -16.98 7.80 -3.90
C LYS A 15 -16.47 8.81 -2.88
N LEU A 16 -15.20 9.13 -2.98
CA LEU A 16 -14.53 10.11 -2.13
C LEU A 16 -13.90 11.22 -2.98
N ARG A 17 -13.76 12.37 -2.37
CA ARG A 17 -12.87 13.44 -2.83
C ARG A 17 -12.25 14.14 -1.63
N GLU A 18 -11.13 14.78 -1.84
CA GLU A 18 -10.52 15.64 -0.82
C GLU A 18 -11.40 16.86 -0.57
N TYR A 19 -11.66 17.17 0.71
CA TYR A 19 -12.52 18.25 1.13
C TYR A 19 -12.01 19.60 0.59
N GLY A 20 -12.89 20.36 -0.03
CA GLY A 20 -12.57 21.69 -0.56
C GLY A 20 -11.73 21.69 -1.84
N SER A 21 -11.40 20.51 -2.42
CA SER A 21 -10.57 20.45 -3.64
C SER A 21 -11.30 20.90 -4.91
N GLY A 22 -12.63 20.86 -4.91
CA GLY A 22 -13.43 21.13 -6.12
C GLY A 22 -13.30 20.04 -7.21
N LEU A 23 -12.53 18.99 -6.97
CA LEU A 23 -12.36 17.87 -7.90
C LEU A 23 -13.62 16.99 -7.94
N PRO A 24 -13.83 16.22 -9.04
CA PRO A 24 -14.93 15.27 -9.09
C PRO A 24 -14.73 14.14 -8.08
N PHE A 25 -15.85 13.59 -7.59
CA PHE A 25 -15.82 12.41 -6.72
C PHE A 25 -15.28 11.20 -7.46
N GLN A 26 -14.30 10.53 -6.87
CA GLN A 26 -13.64 9.34 -7.42
C GLN A 26 -14.10 8.08 -6.69
N LYS A 27 -14.13 6.95 -7.41
CA LYS A 27 -14.43 5.64 -6.82
C LYS A 27 -13.26 5.23 -5.91
N VAL A 28 -13.60 4.52 -4.82
CA VAL A 28 -12.61 4.07 -3.84
C VAL A 28 -12.19 2.61 -3.99
N GLY A 29 -12.90 1.86 -4.84
CA GLY A 29 -12.78 0.42 -5.00
C GLY A 29 -14.08 -0.29 -4.66
N LEU A 30 -14.00 -1.59 -4.37
CA LEU A 30 -15.15 -2.41 -3.99
C LEU A 30 -15.29 -2.42 -2.46
N VAL A 31 -16.38 -1.84 -1.99
CA VAL A 31 -16.73 -1.78 -0.56
C VAL A 31 -17.66 -2.95 -0.21
N SER A 32 -17.37 -3.67 0.88
CA SER A 32 -18.20 -4.77 1.37
C SER A 32 -19.22 -4.33 2.41
N THR A 33 -18.79 -3.48 3.36
CA THR A 33 -19.66 -2.97 4.43
C THR A 33 -19.30 -1.53 4.77
N ILE A 34 -20.33 -0.78 5.16
CA ILE A 34 -20.19 0.56 5.74
C ILE A 34 -20.96 0.51 7.06
N GLN A 35 -20.30 0.85 8.15
CA GLN A 35 -20.89 0.93 9.48
C GLN A 35 -20.76 2.35 10.01
N HIS A 36 -21.84 2.86 10.55
CA HIS A 36 -21.89 4.15 11.19
C HIS A 36 -22.19 3.94 12.68
N ALA A 37 -21.36 4.52 13.53
CA ALA A 37 -21.55 4.53 14.98
C ALA A 37 -21.53 5.97 15.46
N THR A 38 -22.51 6.31 16.32
CA THR A 38 -22.59 7.61 16.96
C THR A 38 -22.56 7.40 18.47
N GLU A 39 -21.64 8.05 19.15
CA GLU A 39 -21.58 8.07 20.60
C GLU A 39 -22.20 9.36 21.11
N THR A 40 -23.07 9.22 22.11
CA THR A 40 -23.73 10.34 22.76
C THR A 40 -23.39 10.35 24.26
N ASN A 41 -23.24 11.53 24.81
CA ASN A 41 -23.18 11.74 26.26
C ASN A 41 -24.50 12.39 26.69
N THR A 42 -25.23 11.72 27.58
CA THR A 42 -26.48 12.22 28.13
C THR A 42 -26.20 12.94 29.45
N LEU A 43 -26.52 14.21 29.51
CA LEU A 43 -26.54 15.00 30.72
C LEU A 43 -27.94 14.97 31.30
N THR A 44 -28.10 14.31 32.44
CA THR A 44 -29.39 14.20 33.11
C THR A 44 -29.48 15.22 34.25
N LEU A 45 -30.54 15.99 34.28
CA LEU A 45 -30.90 16.87 35.39
C LEU A 45 -31.94 16.14 36.26
N ASN A 46 -31.58 15.87 37.49
CA ASN A 46 -32.51 15.23 38.41
C ASN A 46 -33.54 16.20 39.00
N ASP A 47 -34.77 15.71 39.13
CA ASP A 47 -35.83 16.46 39.85
C ASP A 47 -35.55 16.44 41.38
N THR A 48 -35.29 17.57 41.92
CA THR A 48 -35.11 17.78 43.37
C THR A 48 -36.33 18.40 44.05
N THR A 49 -37.41 18.60 43.29
CA THR A 49 -38.64 19.27 43.81
C THR A 49 -39.59 18.26 44.45
N THR A 50 -39.44 16.98 44.15
CA THR A 50 -40.29 15.89 44.71
C THR A 50 -39.45 14.95 45.56
N PRO A 51 -39.99 14.44 46.72
CA PRO A 51 -39.29 13.50 47.59
C PRO A 51 -38.96 12.16 46.92
N GLN A 52 -39.66 11.81 45.83
CA GLN A 52 -39.47 10.55 45.07
C GLN A 52 -38.31 10.69 44.05
N GLY A 53 -37.88 11.91 43.75
CA GLY A 53 -36.84 12.16 42.74
C GLY A 53 -37.30 11.73 41.34
N GLY A 54 -36.37 11.75 40.41
CA GLY A 54 -36.57 11.34 39.02
C GLY A 54 -35.72 12.19 38.08
N GLU A 55 -35.84 11.91 36.81
CA GLU A 55 -35.25 12.75 35.77
C GLU A 55 -36.19 13.91 35.46
N TYR A 56 -35.68 15.11 35.59
CA TYR A 56 -36.41 16.34 35.28
C TYR A 56 -36.22 16.76 33.82
N ASP A 57 -35.00 16.62 33.32
CA ASP A 57 -34.64 16.93 31.93
C ASP A 57 -33.38 16.17 31.54
N SER A 58 -33.21 15.90 30.25
CA SER A 58 -31.99 15.29 29.73
C SER A 58 -31.57 15.91 28.40
N LEU A 59 -30.28 16.14 28.25
CA LEU A 59 -29.67 16.68 27.04
C LEU A 59 -28.67 15.69 26.49
N ASP A 60 -28.94 15.20 25.29
CA ASP A 60 -28.03 14.33 24.55
C ASP A 60 -27.06 15.16 23.69
N ARG A 61 -25.78 14.95 23.91
CA ARG A 61 -24.73 15.57 23.12
C ARG A 61 -23.93 14.50 22.38
N VAL A 62 -23.86 14.59 21.06
CA VAL A 62 -22.99 13.74 20.25
C VAL A 62 -21.53 14.05 20.59
N THR A 63 -20.77 13.04 21.00
CA THR A 63 -19.36 13.13 21.36
C THR A 63 -18.44 12.66 20.24
N SER A 64 -18.84 11.61 19.53
CA SER A 64 -18.10 11.13 18.38
C SER A 64 -19.02 10.52 17.32
N VAL A 65 -18.56 10.58 16.07
CA VAL A 65 -19.19 9.88 14.93
C VAL A 65 -18.09 9.12 14.24
N THR A 66 -18.23 7.79 14.19
CA THR A 66 -17.27 6.91 13.56
C THR A 66 -17.89 6.24 12.35
N LEU A 67 -17.19 6.32 11.21
CA LEU A 67 -17.55 5.62 9.99
C LEU A 67 -16.50 4.55 9.71
N THR A 68 -16.90 3.28 9.75
CA THR A 68 -16.03 2.15 9.43
C THR A 68 -16.39 1.61 8.06
N ILE A 69 -15.41 1.54 7.18
CA ILE A 69 -15.57 1.08 5.80
C ILE A 69 -14.66 -0.12 5.60
N SER A 70 -15.24 -1.25 5.17
CA SER A 70 -14.49 -2.47 4.84
C SER A 70 -14.40 -2.60 3.32
N PHE A 71 -13.18 -2.71 2.82
CA PHE A 71 -12.89 -2.84 1.40
C PHE A 71 -12.61 -4.31 1.03
N ARG A 72 -13.05 -4.73 -0.16
CA ARG A 72 -12.62 -5.96 -0.85
C ARG A 72 -11.56 -5.65 -1.91
N GLU A 73 -11.65 -4.46 -2.48
CA GLU A 73 -10.69 -3.91 -3.43
C GLU A 73 -10.47 -2.44 -3.06
N ILE A 74 -9.24 -1.98 -3.10
CA ILE A 74 -8.89 -0.61 -2.79
C ILE A 74 -8.00 -0.06 -3.91
N PHE A 75 -8.28 1.14 -4.37
CA PHE A 75 -7.44 1.80 -5.37
C PHE A 75 -6.20 2.42 -4.72
N THR A 76 -5.11 2.48 -5.49
CA THR A 76 -3.79 2.95 -5.02
C THR A 76 -3.86 4.34 -4.36
N TRP A 77 -4.63 5.28 -4.93
CA TRP A 77 -4.77 6.62 -4.37
C TRP A 77 -5.46 6.64 -2.99
N VAL A 78 -6.42 5.72 -2.77
CA VAL A 78 -7.10 5.58 -1.46
C VAL A 78 -6.13 5.00 -0.43
N LEU A 79 -5.36 3.98 -0.84
CA LEU A 79 -4.34 3.38 0.03
C LEU A 79 -3.27 4.41 0.40
N ALA A 80 -2.80 5.20 -0.56
CA ALA A 80 -1.87 6.29 -0.30
C ALA A 80 -2.44 7.31 0.70
N ALA A 81 -3.72 7.69 0.54
CA ALA A 81 -4.39 8.59 1.46
C ALA A 81 -4.50 8.04 2.89
N LEU A 82 -4.77 6.73 3.04
CA LEU A 82 -4.85 6.05 4.35
C LEU A 82 -3.52 6.01 5.09
N VAL A 83 -2.40 5.91 4.37
CA VAL A 83 -1.05 5.94 4.97
C VAL A 83 -0.44 7.35 5.02
N TRP A 84 -1.25 8.38 4.78
CA TRP A 84 -0.81 9.79 4.70
C TRP A 84 0.34 9.98 3.73
N GLY A 85 0.26 9.27 2.62
CA GLY A 85 1.29 9.20 1.61
C GLY A 85 0.89 9.79 0.28
N SER A 86 1.79 9.65 -0.67
CA SER A 86 1.58 9.94 -2.08
C SER A 86 1.75 8.68 -2.90
N ALA A 87 0.99 8.55 -3.98
CA ALA A 87 1.17 7.51 -4.98
C ALA A 87 1.79 8.12 -6.23
N THR A 88 2.85 7.51 -6.72
CA THR A 88 3.52 7.88 -7.95
C THR A 88 3.61 6.68 -8.86
N GLU A 89 3.11 6.80 -10.09
CA GLU A 89 3.27 5.77 -11.10
C GLU A 89 4.70 5.82 -11.65
N VAL A 90 5.41 4.69 -11.57
CA VAL A 90 6.69 4.47 -12.23
C VAL A 90 6.40 3.69 -13.51
N ALA A 91 6.65 4.30 -14.65
CA ALA A 91 6.38 3.70 -15.95
C ALA A 91 7.26 2.47 -16.20
N ALA A 92 6.76 1.54 -17.02
CA ALA A 92 7.57 0.43 -17.53
C ALA A 92 8.79 0.97 -18.28
N ALA A 93 9.95 0.39 -18.05
CA ALA A 93 11.20 0.81 -18.66
C ALA A 93 12.13 -0.38 -18.93
N THR A 94 13.09 -0.18 -19.84
CA THR A 94 14.22 -1.08 -20.02
C THR A 94 15.44 -0.45 -19.39
N HIS A 95 16.11 -1.20 -18.51
CA HIS A 95 17.31 -0.81 -17.81
C HIS A 95 18.48 -1.58 -18.38
N THR A 96 19.55 -0.87 -18.71
CA THR A 96 20.75 -1.47 -19.28
C THR A 96 21.94 -1.13 -18.40
N ALA A 97 22.81 -2.11 -18.20
CA ALA A 97 24.05 -1.98 -17.45
C ALA A 97 23.85 -1.43 -16.02
N GLU A 98 22.79 -1.89 -15.33
CA GLU A 98 22.62 -1.55 -13.92
C GLU A 98 23.66 -2.30 -13.07
N VAL A 99 24.58 -1.57 -12.48
CA VAL A 99 25.69 -2.15 -11.71
C VAL A 99 25.27 -2.35 -10.26
N LYS A 100 25.35 -3.60 -9.80
CA LYS A 100 25.05 -4.00 -8.42
C LYS A 100 26.16 -4.83 -7.82
N ARG A 101 26.33 -4.70 -6.51
CA ARG A 101 27.29 -5.51 -5.77
C ARG A 101 26.73 -6.93 -5.55
N ALA A 102 27.49 -7.92 -5.96
CA ALA A 102 27.19 -9.32 -5.75
C ALA A 102 27.81 -9.87 -4.45
N GLY A 103 27.20 -10.88 -3.89
CA GLY A 103 27.66 -11.63 -2.72
C GLY A 103 27.33 -13.11 -2.85
N VAL A 104 28.13 -13.95 -2.23
CA VAL A 104 27.91 -15.41 -2.18
C VAL A 104 26.57 -15.70 -1.49
N ASP A 105 25.79 -16.63 -2.03
CA ASP A 105 24.45 -17.01 -1.54
C ASP A 105 23.46 -15.83 -1.40
N GLY A 106 23.76 -14.71 -2.04
CA GLY A 106 23.01 -13.47 -1.89
C GLY A 106 21.95 -13.25 -2.96
N THR A 107 20.90 -12.52 -2.59
CA THR A 107 20.00 -11.90 -3.55
C THR A 107 20.52 -10.51 -3.88
N ILE A 108 20.73 -10.24 -5.17
CA ILE A 108 21.14 -8.94 -5.69
C ILE A 108 19.85 -8.19 -6.04
N ALA A 109 19.50 -7.21 -5.22
CA ALA A 109 18.30 -6.40 -5.43
C ALA A 109 18.55 -5.36 -6.52
N LEU A 110 17.63 -5.27 -7.47
CA LEU A 110 17.59 -4.23 -8.51
C LEU A 110 16.79 -3.01 -8.02
N ASP A 111 17.01 -1.87 -8.65
CA ASP A 111 16.30 -0.64 -8.28
C ASP A 111 14.83 -0.68 -8.65
N HIS A 112 14.47 -1.48 -9.65
CA HIS A 112 13.09 -1.71 -10.08
C HIS A 112 12.77 -3.20 -10.10
N MET A 113 11.50 -3.52 -9.92
CA MET A 113 10.99 -4.89 -9.97
C MET A 113 11.16 -5.45 -11.39
N PRO A 114 12.00 -6.49 -11.60
CA PRO A 114 12.21 -7.03 -12.92
C PRO A 114 11.00 -7.81 -13.41
N LEU A 115 10.60 -7.58 -14.65
CA LEU A 115 9.64 -8.38 -15.38
C LEU A 115 10.36 -9.50 -16.16
N THR A 116 11.47 -9.14 -16.80
CA THR A 116 12.37 -10.07 -17.49
C THR A 116 13.79 -9.57 -17.35
N ILE A 117 14.73 -10.49 -17.18
CA ILE A 117 16.17 -10.19 -17.20
C ILE A 117 16.69 -10.69 -18.54
N SER A 118 17.36 -9.82 -19.27
CA SER A 118 17.88 -10.12 -20.61
C SER A 118 19.36 -10.47 -20.60
N GLY A 119 20.08 -10.12 -19.54
CA GLY A 119 21.49 -10.47 -19.41
C GLY A 119 22.05 -10.10 -18.05
N VAL A 120 22.97 -10.91 -17.58
CA VAL A 120 23.80 -10.66 -16.40
C VAL A 120 25.25 -10.88 -16.79
N SER A 121 26.08 -9.87 -16.54
CA SER A 121 27.51 -9.94 -16.86
C SER A 121 28.35 -9.37 -15.71
N ASN A 122 29.67 -9.52 -15.81
CA ASN A 122 30.55 -8.78 -14.92
C ASN A 122 30.49 -7.27 -15.24
N GLU A 123 30.92 -6.41 -14.31
CA GLU A 123 30.87 -4.93 -14.48
C GLU A 123 31.52 -4.46 -15.79
N ALA A 124 32.55 -5.18 -16.26
CA ALA A 124 33.27 -4.84 -17.50
C ALA A 124 32.54 -5.31 -18.77
N GLY A 125 31.47 -6.10 -18.66
CA GLY A 125 30.74 -6.66 -19.81
C GLY A 125 31.55 -7.68 -20.62
N THR A 126 32.56 -8.32 -20.00
CA THR A 126 33.43 -9.27 -20.69
C THR A 126 33.14 -10.72 -20.41
N THR A 127 32.34 -10.99 -19.40
CA THR A 127 31.92 -12.33 -18.99
C THR A 127 30.44 -12.30 -18.70
N ASP A 128 29.68 -13.10 -19.45
CA ASP A 128 28.23 -13.27 -19.24
C ASP A 128 28.00 -14.48 -18.33
N PHE A 129 26.90 -14.43 -17.59
CA PHE A 129 26.44 -15.48 -16.67
C PHE A 129 25.09 -16.01 -17.13
N ASP A 130 24.94 -17.32 -17.10
CA ASP A 130 23.77 -18.01 -17.63
C ASP A 130 22.65 -18.12 -16.58
N GLU A 131 21.41 -17.94 -17.04
CA GLU A 131 20.20 -18.16 -16.21
C GLU A 131 20.11 -19.65 -15.85
N ASP A 132 19.59 -19.95 -14.65
CA ASP A 132 19.46 -21.27 -14.03
C ASP A 132 20.79 -21.91 -13.58
N ASP A 133 21.90 -21.69 -14.28
CA ASP A 133 23.21 -22.26 -13.93
C ASP A 133 23.99 -21.33 -12.97
N ASP A 134 23.97 -20.03 -13.20
CA ASP A 134 24.74 -19.05 -12.43
C ASP A 134 23.87 -18.16 -11.56
N TRP A 135 22.66 -17.85 -12.03
CA TRP A 135 21.69 -17.02 -11.34
C TRP A 135 20.25 -17.42 -11.68
N ILE A 136 19.32 -17.10 -10.79
CA ILE A 136 17.88 -17.22 -11.02
C ILE A 136 17.18 -15.90 -10.74
N MET A 137 16.15 -15.60 -11.54
CA MET A 137 15.33 -14.41 -11.35
C MET A 137 14.46 -14.56 -10.10
N THR A 138 14.39 -13.48 -9.31
CA THR A 138 13.49 -13.34 -8.15
C THR A 138 12.61 -12.11 -8.31
N GLY A 139 11.58 -11.97 -7.47
CA GLY A 139 10.68 -10.82 -7.54
C GLY A 139 11.34 -9.46 -7.28
N SER A 140 12.55 -9.43 -6.72
CA SER A 140 13.28 -8.20 -6.41
C SER A 140 14.60 -8.05 -7.17
N GLY A 141 15.00 -9.05 -7.97
CA GLY A 141 16.27 -9.03 -8.66
C GLY A 141 16.74 -10.44 -9.03
N ILE A 142 18.01 -10.75 -8.78
CA ILE A 142 18.62 -12.05 -9.07
C ILE A 142 19.17 -12.69 -7.81
N GLN A 143 19.10 -14.00 -7.73
CA GLN A 143 19.75 -14.80 -6.70
C GLN A 143 20.91 -15.57 -7.33
N VAL A 144 22.08 -15.55 -6.70
CA VAL A 144 23.25 -16.31 -7.12
C VAL A 144 23.03 -17.80 -6.86
N VAL A 145 23.29 -18.62 -7.86
CA VAL A 145 23.18 -20.09 -7.76
C VAL A 145 24.47 -20.65 -7.17
N PRO A 146 24.39 -21.44 -6.08
CA PRO A 146 25.55 -22.08 -5.49
C PRO A 146 26.26 -23.05 -6.47
N GLY A 147 27.56 -22.93 -6.60
CA GLY A 147 28.38 -23.75 -7.51
C GLY A 147 28.48 -23.23 -8.94
N GLY A 148 27.77 -22.15 -9.27
CA GLY A 148 27.81 -21.52 -10.59
C GLY A 148 29.07 -20.67 -10.82
N ALA A 149 29.29 -20.24 -12.07
CA ALA A 149 30.42 -19.43 -12.45
C ALA A 149 30.41 -18.04 -11.81
N LEU A 150 29.20 -17.49 -11.58
CA LEU A 150 29.04 -16.21 -10.87
C LEU A 150 29.53 -16.31 -9.42
N GLU A 151 29.11 -17.37 -8.70
CA GLU A 151 29.61 -17.59 -7.33
C GLU A 151 31.12 -17.77 -7.29
N ALA A 152 31.66 -18.59 -8.23
CA ALA A 152 33.11 -18.78 -8.33
C ALA A 152 33.87 -17.47 -8.58
N ALA A 153 33.33 -16.58 -9.40
CA ALA A 153 33.90 -15.26 -9.66
C ALA A 153 33.86 -14.35 -8.41
N ILE A 154 32.77 -14.39 -7.65
CA ILE A 154 32.62 -13.65 -6.39
C ILE A 154 33.64 -14.15 -5.37
N ILE A 155 33.80 -15.48 -5.22
CA ILE A 155 34.77 -16.09 -4.30
C ILE A 155 36.18 -15.74 -4.72
N ALA A 156 36.49 -15.77 -6.02
CA ALA A 156 37.83 -15.43 -6.56
C ALA A 156 38.20 -13.97 -6.32
N ALA A 157 37.24 -13.05 -6.25
CA ALA A 157 37.44 -11.64 -5.90
C ALA A 157 37.90 -11.45 -4.43
N GLY A 158 37.58 -12.41 -3.57
CA GLY A 158 38.00 -12.42 -2.17
C GLY A 158 37.41 -11.25 -1.36
N THR A 159 38.29 -10.35 -0.87
CA THR A 159 37.85 -9.17 -0.10
C THR A 159 37.48 -7.97 -0.97
N THR A 160 37.76 -8.03 -2.28
CA THR A 160 37.38 -6.98 -3.23
C THR A 160 35.90 -7.12 -3.59
N PRO A 161 35.10 -6.04 -3.54
CA PRO A 161 33.72 -6.10 -3.98
C PRO A 161 33.62 -6.58 -5.43
N TYR A 162 32.81 -7.60 -5.68
CA TYR A 162 32.48 -8.04 -7.02
C TYR A 162 31.19 -7.39 -7.47
N ASN A 163 31.21 -6.73 -8.60
CA ASN A 163 30.06 -6.06 -9.16
C ASN A 163 29.58 -6.80 -10.41
N VAL A 164 28.28 -6.85 -10.59
CA VAL A 164 27.64 -7.37 -11.79
C VAL A 164 26.84 -6.27 -12.47
N SER A 165 26.75 -6.38 -13.78
CA SER A 165 25.92 -5.55 -14.63
C SER A 165 24.69 -6.36 -15.05
N VAL A 166 23.50 -5.80 -14.87
CA VAL A 166 22.23 -6.47 -15.16
C VAL A 166 21.43 -5.66 -16.15
N ASP A 167 20.99 -6.34 -17.21
CA ASP A 167 20.06 -5.80 -18.20
C ASP A 167 18.67 -6.41 -17.98
N TYR A 168 17.67 -5.57 -17.78
CA TYR A 168 16.31 -6.05 -17.49
C TYR A 168 15.23 -5.07 -17.92
N SER A 169 14.00 -5.55 -18.01
CA SER A 169 12.81 -4.72 -18.16
C SER A 169 12.00 -4.70 -16.88
N SER A 170 11.44 -3.56 -16.52
CA SER A 170 10.51 -3.40 -15.40
C SER A 170 9.09 -3.14 -15.87
N ALA A 171 8.11 -3.66 -15.15
CA ALA A 171 6.71 -3.32 -15.35
C ALA A 171 6.39 -1.93 -14.79
N ALA A 172 5.30 -1.31 -15.28
CA ALA A 172 4.74 -0.15 -14.62
C ALA A 172 4.21 -0.55 -13.25
N VAL A 173 4.57 0.21 -12.22
CA VAL A 173 4.16 -0.03 -10.83
C VAL A 173 3.78 1.29 -10.15
N ASP A 174 2.82 1.22 -9.24
CA ASP A 174 2.51 2.33 -8.35
C ASP A 174 3.36 2.23 -7.08
N VAL A 175 4.18 3.23 -6.84
CA VAL A 175 4.97 3.36 -5.61
C VAL A 175 4.21 4.25 -4.63
N ILE A 176 3.99 3.74 -3.42
CA ILE A 176 3.35 4.49 -2.34
C ILE A 176 4.39 4.85 -1.31
N GLU A 177 4.64 6.14 -1.17
CA GLU A 177 5.49 6.69 -0.12
C GLU A 177 4.60 7.06 1.07
N ALA A 178 4.74 6.34 2.19
CA ALA A 178 3.98 6.60 3.39
C ALA A 178 4.49 7.84 4.14
N LEU A 179 3.57 8.52 4.85
CA LEU A 179 3.87 9.66 5.75
C LEU A 179 4.52 10.87 5.05
N THR A 180 4.33 11.01 3.75
CA THR A 180 4.84 12.17 2.99
C THR A 180 3.91 13.38 3.05
N ASN A 181 2.66 13.17 3.45
CA ASN A 181 1.63 14.22 3.55
C ASN A 181 1.10 14.32 4.99
N SER A 182 0.55 15.48 5.35
CA SER A 182 -0.29 15.63 6.53
C SER A 182 -1.65 14.98 6.27
N GLY A 183 -2.35 14.59 7.35
CA GLY A 183 -3.68 13.96 7.24
C GLY A 183 -4.63 14.77 6.37
N LYS A 184 -5.38 14.08 5.53
CA LYS A 184 -6.36 14.68 4.62
C LYS A 184 -7.79 14.48 5.12
N THR A 185 -8.63 15.47 4.89
CA THR A 185 -10.07 15.37 5.13
C THR A 185 -10.77 15.02 3.82
N PHE A 186 -11.72 14.11 3.87
CA PHE A 186 -12.46 13.66 2.70
C PHE A 186 -13.95 13.93 2.80
N GLU A 187 -14.57 14.22 1.66
CA GLU A 187 -16.01 14.18 1.46
C GLU A 187 -16.37 12.86 0.78
N PHE A 188 -17.56 12.33 1.06
CA PHE A 188 -18.08 11.10 0.43
C PHE A 188 -19.49 11.30 -0.13
N LEU A 189 -19.80 10.53 -1.15
CA LEU A 189 -21.07 10.51 -1.86
C LEU A 189 -21.56 9.06 -2.01
#